data_ac0a265674983bf55787cead4131c997
#
_entry.id   ac0a265674983bf55787cead4131c997
#
_cell.length_a   1.000
_cell.length_b   1.000
_cell.length_c   1.000
_cell.angle_alpha   90.00
_cell.angle_beta   90.00
_cell.angle_gamma   90.00
#
_symmetry.space_group_name_H-M   'P 1'
#
loop_
_entity.id
_entity.type
_entity.pdbx_description
1 polymer ?
#
loop_
_entity_poly.entity_id
_entity_poly.type
_entity_poly.pdbx_seq_one_letter_code
_entity_poly.pdbx_strand_id
1 'polypeptide(L)'
;MAGVIRRIERLGAINLAAIQELEEAQTRAHYLEAQHADLSGALETLEAAMQKIDGDTKALFRDTFDRVNTVFRDRFPKLFGGGEATLELIGDDLLNAGVRVMARPPGKRNATIQLLSGGEKAMTAVALLLGLSLIHISEPTRPLY
;
A
#
# COMPACT_ATOMS: atom_id res chain seq x y z
N MET A 1 70.76 2.84 -23.16
CA MET A 1 70.47 4.26 -23.02
C MET A 1 69.69 4.82 -24.21
N ALA A 2 70.14 4.66 -25.45
CA ALA A 2 69.50 5.22 -26.65
C ALA A 2 68.03 4.73 -26.91
N GLY A 3 67.68 3.50 -26.47
CA GLY A 3 66.32 2.97 -26.66
C GLY A 3 65.25 3.60 -25.75
N VAL A 4 65.65 4.03 -24.56
CA VAL A 4 64.73 4.68 -23.58
C VAL A 4 64.42 6.13 -24.01
N ILE A 5 65.42 6.83 -24.49
CA ILE A 5 65.29 8.20 -24.98
C ILE A 5 64.33 8.26 -26.18
N ARG A 6 64.46 7.34 -27.15
CA ARG A 6 63.52 7.25 -28.29
C ARG A 6 62.07 6.89 -27.89
N ARG A 7 61.86 6.17 -26.78
CA ARG A 7 60.54 5.90 -26.24
C ARG A 7 59.95 7.12 -25.60
N ILE A 8 60.71 7.92 -24.87
CA ILE A 8 60.31 9.18 -24.24
C ILE A 8 59.96 10.21 -25.34
N GLU A 9 60.76 10.32 -26.38
CA GLU A 9 60.49 11.23 -27.50
C GLU A 9 59.22 10.87 -28.28
N ARG A 10 58.84 9.57 -28.34
CA ARG A 10 57.59 9.11 -28.95
C ARG A 10 56.33 9.45 -28.13
N LEU A 11 56.46 9.67 -26.84
CA LEU A 11 55.33 10.01 -25.95
C LEU A 11 54.84 11.45 -26.16
N GLY A 12 55.64 12.28 -26.85
CA GLY A 12 55.27 13.68 -27.08
C GLY A 12 55.23 14.50 -25.80
N ALA A 13 54.57 15.64 -25.87
CA ALA A 13 54.37 16.50 -24.71
C ALA A 13 53.45 15.81 -23.71
N ILE A 14 53.94 15.31 -22.60
CA ILE A 14 53.16 14.72 -21.54
C ILE A 14 52.36 15.85 -20.89
N ASN A 15 51.05 15.78 -20.94
CA ASN A 15 50.19 16.71 -20.26
C ASN A 15 50.18 16.36 -18.75
N LEU A 16 51.00 17.05 -17.97
CA LEU A 16 51.07 16.84 -16.52
C LEU A 16 49.75 17.20 -15.82
N ALA A 17 48.94 18.10 -16.42
CA ALA A 17 47.61 18.42 -15.91
C ALA A 17 46.65 17.24 -16.02
N ALA A 18 46.82 16.35 -17.01
CA ALA A 18 45.98 15.18 -17.17
C ALA A 18 46.09 14.19 -15.99
N ILE A 19 47.20 14.14 -15.29
CA ILE A 19 47.36 13.27 -14.11
C ILE A 19 46.51 13.81 -12.96
N GLN A 20 46.56 15.12 -12.74
CA GLN A 20 45.79 15.78 -11.69
C GLN A 20 44.29 15.74 -11.99
N GLU A 21 43.89 15.98 -13.23
CA GLU A 21 42.50 15.84 -13.68
C GLU A 21 41.98 14.41 -13.50
N LEU A 22 42.81 13.40 -13.75
CA LEU A 22 42.46 11.99 -13.54
C LEU A 22 42.23 11.69 -12.05
N GLU A 23 43.11 12.14 -11.16
CA GLU A 23 42.99 11.96 -9.72
C GLU A 23 41.71 12.65 -9.17
N GLU A 24 41.43 13.86 -9.62
CA GLU A 24 40.22 14.57 -9.24
C GLU A 24 38.96 13.85 -9.76
N ALA A 25 38.99 13.37 -11.02
CA ALA A 25 37.89 12.61 -11.60
C ALA A 25 37.65 11.28 -10.89
N GLN A 26 38.72 10.57 -10.53
CA GLN A 26 38.66 9.32 -9.76
C GLN A 26 38.06 9.55 -8.36
N THR A 27 38.55 10.59 -7.67
CA THR A 27 38.00 10.95 -6.35
C THR A 27 36.50 11.27 -6.40
N ARG A 28 36.11 12.03 -7.43
CA ARG A 28 34.69 12.34 -7.65
C ARG A 28 33.88 11.10 -8.01
N ALA A 29 34.42 10.20 -8.84
CA ALA A 29 33.75 8.95 -9.20
C ALA A 29 33.52 8.08 -7.95
N HIS A 30 34.54 7.86 -7.12
CA HIS A 30 34.37 7.11 -5.88
C HIS A 30 33.34 7.73 -4.91
N TYR A 31 33.33 9.05 -4.80
CA TYR A 31 32.31 9.74 -4.00
C TYR A 31 30.89 9.50 -4.52
N LEU A 32 30.70 9.64 -5.84
CA LEU A 32 29.39 9.42 -6.46
C LEU A 32 28.96 7.95 -6.39
N GLU A 33 29.88 7.00 -6.55
CA GLU A 33 29.62 5.58 -6.40
C GLU A 33 29.19 5.23 -4.97
N ALA A 34 29.86 5.79 -3.97
CA ALA A 34 29.50 5.61 -2.57
C ALA A 34 28.10 6.18 -2.27
N GLN A 35 27.79 7.40 -2.76
CA GLN A 35 26.48 7.99 -2.61
C GLN A 35 25.38 7.20 -3.34
N HIS A 36 25.67 6.70 -4.53
CA HIS A 36 24.72 5.87 -5.28
C HIS A 36 24.41 4.57 -4.52
N ALA A 37 25.44 3.91 -3.97
CA ALA A 37 25.25 2.70 -3.18
C ALA A 37 24.42 2.95 -1.92
N ASP A 38 24.68 4.04 -1.20
CA ASP A 38 23.92 4.44 -0.01
C ASP A 38 22.44 4.73 -0.32
N LEU A 39 22.19 5.51 -1.37
CA LEU A 39 20.82 5.81 -1.82
C LEU A 39 20.09 4.57 -2.31
N SER A 40 20.76 3.68 -3.02
CA SER A 40 20.17 2.42 -3.48
C SER A 40 19.79 1.52 -2.31
N GLY A 41 20.64 1.40 -1.30
CA GLY A 41 20.34 0.64 -0.09
C GLY A 41 19.21 1.24 0.73
N ALA A 42 19.13 2.57 0.80
CA ALA A 42 18.01 3.26 1.44
C ALA A 42 16.69 3.01 0.70
N LEU A 43 16.73 3.05 -0.64
CA LEU A 43 15.55 2.77 -1.49
C LEU A 43 15.05 1.34 -1.28
N GLU A 44 15.92 0.34 -1.32
CA GLU A 44 15.57 -1.06 -1.06
C GLU A 44 14.92 -1.24 0.33
N THR A 45 15.47 -0.56 1.34
CA THR A 45 14.91 -0.59 2.70
C THR A 45 13.49 0.00 2.76
N LEU A 46 13.27 1.12 2.07
CA LEU A 46 11.96 1.76 1.99
C LEU A 46 10.95 0.90 1.22
N GLU A 47 11.35 0.30 0.10
CA GLU A 47 10.50 -0.59 -0.68
C GLU A 47 10.09 -1.82 0.13
N ALA A 48 11.01 -2.43 0.87
CA ALA A 48 10.72 -3.55 1.75
C ALA A 48 9.75 -3.16 2.88
N ALA A 49 9.94 -1.97 3.47
CA ALA A 49 9.03 -1.45 4.49
C ALA A 49 7.63 -1.19 3.94
N MET A 50 7.52 -0.60 2.74
CA MET A 50 6.23 -0.38 2.06
C MET A 50 5.52 -1.70 1.78
N GLN A 51 6.21 -2.70 1.22
CA GLN A 51 5.63 -4.02 0.95
C GLN A 51 5.11 -4.69 2.21
N LYS A 52 5.83 -4.55 3.32
CA LYS A 52 5.39 -5.08 4.62
C LYS A 52 4.12 -4.37 5.10
N ILE A 53 4.10 -3.04 5.07
CA ILE A 53 2.93 -2.25 5.48
C ILE A 53 1.71 -2.59 4.62
N ASP A 54 1.89 -2.71 3.30
CA ASP A 54 0.82 -3.09 2.38
C ASP A 54 0.27 -4.49 2.70
N GLY A 55 1.16 -5.44 2.98
CA GLY A 55 0.78 -6.79 3.39
C GLY A 55 -0.03 -6.83 4.69
N ASP A 56 0.47 -6.16 5.72
CA ASP A 56 -0.18 -6.07 7.03
C ASP A 56 -1.53 -5.34 6.92
N THR A 57 -1.59 -4.26 6.13
CA THR A 57 -2.82 -3.50 5.89
C THR A 57 -3.87 -4.33 5.16
N LYS A 58 -3.46 -5.08 4.11
CA LYS A 58 -4.36 -5.97 3.36
C LYS A 58 -4.93 -7.07 4.27
N ALA A 59 -4.12 -7.66 5.12
CA ALA A 59 -4.56 -8.68 6.05
C ALA A 59 -5.56 -8.13 7.07
N LEU A 60 -5.25 -7.01 7.69
CA LEU A 60 -6.13 -6.33 8.65
C LEU A 60 -7.45 -5.88 8.01
N PHE A 61 -7.38 -5.32 6.82
CA PHE A 61 -8.58 -4.90 6.08
C PHE A 61 -9.50 -6.09 5.78
N ARG A 62 -8.94 -7.21 5.30
CA ARG A 62 -9.72 -8.41 5.00
C ARG A 62 -10.40 -8.97 6.24
N ASP A 63 -9.66 -9.13 7.34
CA ASP A 63 -10.21 -9.62 8.61
C ASP A 63 -11.36 -8.72 9.10
N THR A 64 -11.13 -7.41 9.11
CA THR A 64 -12.13 -6.42 9.51
C THR A 64 -13.36 -6.47 8.60
N PHE A 65 -13.15 -6.52 7.28
CA PHE A 65 -14.23 -6.61 6.29
C PHE A 65 -15.10 -7.86 6.52
N ASP A 66 -14.48 -9.02 6.70
CA ASP A 66 -15.19 -10.28 6.89
C ASP A 66 -15.99 -10.27 8.19
N ARG A 67 -15.44 -9.72 9.27
CA ARG A 67 -16.12 -9.55 10.54
C ARG A 67 -17.31 -8.60 10.44
N VAL A 68 -17.12 -7.43 9.80
CA VAL A 68 -18.20 -6.46 9.57
C VAL A 68 -19.31 -7.08 8.73
N ASN A 69 -18.94 -7.75 7.65
CA ASN A 69 -19.89 -8.40 6.75
C ASN A 69 -20.70 -9.48 7.47
N THR A 70 -20.05 -10.29 8.31
CA THR A 70 -20.73 -11.32 9.12
C THR A 70 -21.75 -10.72 10.06
N VAL A 71 -21.38 -9.69 10.82
CA VAL A 71 -22.29 -9.00 11.76
C VAL A 71 -23.42 -8.30 11.00
N PHE A 72 -23.11 -7.65 9.89
CA PHE A 72 -24.10 -6.98 9.06
C PHE A 72 -25.16 -7.95 8.52
N ARG A 73 -24.72 -9.10 8.01
CA ARG A 73 -25.62 -10.19 7.53
C ARG A 73 -26.51 -10.75 8.65
N ASP A 74 -26.01 -10.85 9.87
CA ASP A 74 -26.78 -11.34 11.04
C ASP A 74 -27.77 -10.28 11.55
N ARG A 75 -27.38 -9.01 11.59
CA ARG A 75 -28.19 -7.93 12.17
C ARG A 75 -29.26 -7.40 11.25
N PHE A 76 -29.02 -7.37 9.95
CA PHE A 76 -29.97 -6.85 8.98
C PHE A 76 -31.34 -7.54 9.03
N PRO A 77 -31.44 -8.88 8.99
CA PRO A 77 -32.75 -9.55 9.09
C PRO A 77 -33.47 -9.29 10.43
N LYS A 78 -32.71 -9.11 11.51
CA LYS A 78 -33.28 -8.82 12.83
C LYS A 78 -33.89 -7.44 12.91
N LEU A 79 -33.33 -6.47 12.20
CA LEU A 79 -33.86 -5.09 12.16
C LEU A 79 -35.03 -4.94 11.18
N PHE A 80 -35.04 -5.66 10.07
CA PHE A 80 -36.07 -5.56 9.04
C PHE A 80 -37.19 -6.61 9.15
N GLY A 81 -37.07 -7.54 10.10
CA GLY A 81 -38.03 -8.65 10.18
C GLY A 81 -37.86 -9.69 9.06
N GLY A 82 -36.69 -9.76 8.47
CA GLY A 82 -36.30 -10.66 7.37
C GLY A 82 -35.41 -9.99 6.33
N GLY A 83 -35.28 -10.63 5.17
CA GLY A 83 -34.42 -10.13 4.10
C GLY A 83 -32.96 -10.54 4.28
N GLU A 84 -32.09 -10.01 3.43
CA GLU A 84 -30.67 -10.28 3.44
C GLU A 84 -29.85 -9.03 3.12
N ALA A 85 -28.64 -8.95 3.64
CA ALA A 85 -27.69 -7.91 3.31
C ALA A 85 -26.27 -8.47 3.28
N THR A 86 -25.41 -7.86 2.47
CA THR A 86 -24.00 -8.23 2.36
C THR A 86 -23.18 -7.05 1.89
N LEU A 87 -21.90 -7.07 2.23
CA LEU A 87 -20.89 -6.18 1.66
C LEU A 87 -20.15 -6.90 0.55
N GLU A 88 -19.87 -6.20 -0.54
CA GLU A 88 -19.08 -6.70 -1.66
C GLU A 88 -17.92 -5.78 -1.93
N LEU A 89 -16.75 -6.36 -2.20
CA LEU A 89 -15.58 -5.60 -2.66
C LEU A 89 -15.66 -5.39 -4.17
N ILE A 90 -15.29 -4.21 -4.63
CA ILE A 90 -15.24 -3.83 -6.03
C ILE A 90 -13.81 -3.50 -6.39
N GLY A 91 -13.22 -4.29 -7.27
CA GLY A 91 -11.83 -4.13 -7.72
C GLY A 91 -10.96 -5.29 -7.30
N ASP A 92 -9.82 -5.42 -7.99
CA ASP A 92 -8.90 -6.53 -7.81
C ASP A 92 -7.86 -6.29 -6.72
N ASP A 93 -7.56 -5.02 -6.43
CA ASP A 93 -6.60 -4.65 -5.38
C ASP A 93 -7.33 -4.18 -4.12
N LEU A 94 -7.13 -4.92 -3.02
CA LEU A 94 -7.76 -4.67 -1.73
C LEU A 94 -7.54 -3.25 -1.18
N LEU A 95 -6.38 -2.66 -1.43
CA LEU A 95 -6.05 -1.32 -0.91
C LEU A 95 -6.79 -0.20 -1.66
N ASN A 96 -7.17 -0.46 -2.92
CA ASN A 96 -7.93 0.46 -3.77
C ASN A 96 -9.37 0.01 -3.99
N ALA A 97 -9.80 -1.10 -3.36
CA ALA A 97 -11.12 -1.65 -3.53
C ALA A 97 -12.21 -0.72 -2.97
N GLY A 98 -13.26 -0.53 -3.74
CA GLY A 98 -14.50 0.05 -3.24
C GLY A 98 -15.31 -0.98 -2.45
N VAL A 99 -16.15 -0.52 -1.52
CA VAL A 99 -17.11 -1.37 -0.80
C VAL A 99 -18.51 -1.05 -1.28
N ARG A 100 -19.20 -2.05 -1.80
CA ARG A 100 -20.63 -1.96 -2.19
C ARG A 100 -21.49 -2.58 -1.11
N VAL A 101 -22.54 -1.85 -0.73
CA VAL A 101 -23.57 -2.35 0.18
C VAL A 101 -24.72 -2.92 -0.64
N MET A 102 -24.98 -4.21 -0.47
CA MET A 102 -26.12 -4.90 -1.02
C MET A 102 -27.10 -5.17 0.11
N ALA A 103 -28.36 -4.74 -0.05
CA ALA A 103 -29.39 -4.92 0.96
C ALA A 103 -30.75 -5.21 0.28
N ARG A 104 -31.38 -6.31 0.70
CA ARG A 104 -32.67 -6.76 0.19
C ARG A 104 -33.64 -6.90 1.37
N PRO A 105 -34.46 -5.88 1.66
CA PRO A 105 -35.53 -6.00 2.62
C PRO A 105 -36.58 -7.05 2.21
N PRO A 106 -37.36 -7.59 3.16
CA PRO A 106 -38.39 -8.55 2.86
C PRO A 106 -39.42 -8.00 1.84
N GLY A 107 -39.78 -8.85 0.88
CA GLY A 107 -40.73 -8.48 -0.18
C GLY A 107 -40.15 -7.73 -1.39
N LYS A 108 -38.87 -7.39 -1.40
CA LYS A 108 -38.18 -6.76 -2.54
C LYS A 108 -37.30 -7.73 -3.30
N ARG A 109 -37.25 -7.57 -4.64
CA ARG A 109 -36.41 -8.39 -5.52
C ARG A 109 -34.99 -7.80 -5.72
N ASN A 110 -34.87 -6.48 -5.53
CA ASN A 110 -33.63 -5.75 -5.83
C ASN A 110 -32.77 -5.59 -4.58
N ALA A 111 -31.47 -5.86 -4.71
CA ALA A 111 -30.52 -5.90 -3.61
C ALA A 111 -29.62 -4.65 -3.52
N THR A 112 -29.85 -3.61 -4.34
CA THR A 112 -28.98 -2.43 -4.41
C THR A 112 -29.52 -1.30 -3.53
N ILE A 113 -28.66 -0.70 -2.71
CA ILE A 113 -29.04 0.37 -1.78
C ILE A 113 -29.69 1.59 -2.46
N GLN A 114 -29.36 1.86 -3.73
CA GLN A 114 -29.94 2.98 -4.50
C GLN A 114 -31.46 2.86 -4.67
N LEU A 115 -31.97 1.64 -4.73
CA LEU A 115 -33.37 1.32 -4.97
C LEU A 115 -34.21 1.22 -3.69
N LEU A 116 -33.62 1.44 -2.54
CA LEU A 116 -34.27 1.46 -1.24
C LEU A 116 -34.95 2.82 -0.99
N SER A 117 -36.07 2.81 -0.26
CA SER A 117 -36.71 4.03 0.25
C SER A 117 -35.79 4.75 1.27
N GLY A 118 -36.06 6.02 1.55
CA GLY A 118 -35.27 6.79 2.52
C GLY A 118 -35.17 6.14 3.89
N GLY A 119 -36.27 5.63 4.42
CA GLY A 119 -36.34 4.91 5.69
C GLY A 119 -35.55 3.59 5.68
N GLU A 120 -35.66 2.84 4.60
CA GLU A 120 -34.89 1.59 4.41
C GLU A 120 -33.38 1.85 4.33
N LYS A 121 -32.96 2.93 3.64
CA LYS A 121 -31.56 3.37 3.62
C LYS A 121 -31.07 3.72 5.02
N ALA A 122 -31.85 4.47 5.79
CA ALA A 122 -31.51 4.83 7.15
C ALA A 122 -31.35 3.59 8.06
N MET A 123 -32.31 2.65 8.00
CA MET A 123 -32.22 1.40 8.77
C MET A 123 -31.05 0.52 8.33
N THR A 124 -30.73 0.46 7.04
CA THR A 124 -29.54 -0.25 6.52
C THR A 124 -28.26 0.38 7.06
N ALA A 125 -28.19 1.71 7.09
CA ALA A 125 -27.05 2.41 7.68
C ALA A 125 -26.91 2.13 9.19
N VAL A 126 -28.03 2.10 9.94
CA VAL A 126 -28.02 1.73 11.37
C VAL A 126 -27.53 0.28 11.56
N ALA A 127 -27.97 -0.66 10.73
CA ALA A 127 -27.50 -2.05 10.78
C ALA A 127 -25.99 -2.16 10.58
N LEU A 128 -25.44 -1.39 9.62
CA LEU A 128 -24.03 -1.34 9.35
C LEU A 128 -23.24 -0.67 10.49
N LEU A 129 -23.74 0.44 11.02
CA LEU A 129 -23.12 1.15 12.16
C LEU A 129 -23.08 0.26 13.41
N LEU A 130 -24.13 -0.51 13.68
CA LEU A 130 -24.13 -1.48 14.78
C LEU A 130 -23.09 -2.58 14.55
N GLY A 131 -22.91 -3.02 13.30
CA GLY A 131 -21.85 -3.97 12.93
C GLY A 131 -20.47 -3.43 13.24
N LEU A 132 -20.17 -2.20 12.82
CA LEU A 132 -18.90 -1.52 13.07
C LEU A 132 -18.67 -1.27 14.56
N SER A 133 -19.70 -0.82 15.30
CA SER A 133 -19.62 -0.53 16.73
C SER A 133 -19.27 -1.79 17.55
N LEU A 134 -19.90 -2.93 17.25
CA LEU A 134 -19.64 -4.18 17.95
C LEU A 134 -18.20 -4.69 17.76
N ILE A 135 -17.62 -4.48 16.57
CA ILE A 135 -16.24 -4.85 16.31
C ILE A 135 -15.27 -3.95 17.09
N HIS A 136 -15.56 -2.65 17.14
CA HIS A 136 -14.71 -1.68 17.87
C HIS A 136 -14.71 -1.91 19.39
N ILE A 137 -15.84 -2.34 19.94
CA ILE A 137 -15.97 -2.67 21.39
C ILE A 137 -15.27 -4.00 21.71
N SER A 138 -15.20 -4.93 20.75
CA SER A 138 -14.59 -6.26 20.95
C SER A 138 -13.07 -6.27 20.82
N GLU A 139 -12.48 -5.25 20.28
CA GLU A 139 -11.02 -5.08 20.23
C GLU A 139 -10.57 -4.14 21.35
N PRO A 140 -9.96 -4.65 22.44
CA PRO A 140 -9.18 -3.78 23.30
C PRO A 140 -8.09 -3.17 22.44
N THR A 141 -8.02 -1.83 22.42
CA THR A 141 -6.97 -1.06 21.76
C THR A 141 -5.62 -1.72 22.01
N ARG A 142 -5.08 -2.42 20.99
CA ARG A 142 -3.71 -2.89 21.02
C ARG A 142 -2.84 -1.65 21.07
N PRO A 143 -2.04 -1.43 22.13
CA PRO A 143 -1.11 -0.31 22.14
C PRO A 143 -0.15 -0.49 20.97
N LEU A 144 -0.04 0.54 20.15
CA LEU A 144 0.97 0.69 19.11
C LEU A 144 2.32 0.95 19.80
N TYR A 145 3.05 -0.13 20.15
CA TYR A 145 4.47 -0.06 20.52
C TYR A 145 5.23 -1.10 19.70
#